data_a24b2b10b3bdbf40b189efa80fc9b29f
#
_entry.id   a24b2b10b3bdbf40b189efa80fc9b29f
#
_cell.length_a   1.000
_cell.length_b   1.000
_cell.length_c   1.000
_cell.angle_alpha   90.00
_cell.angle_beta   90.00
_cell.angle_gamma   90.00
#
_symmetry.space_group_name_H-M   'P 1'
#
loop_
_entity.id
_entity.type
_entity.pdbx_description
1 polymer ?
#
loop_
_entity_poly.entity_id
_entity_poly.type
_entity_poly.pdbx_seq_one_letter_code
_entity_poly.pdbx_strand_id
1 'polypeptide(L)'
;KDRRADVNSRLNEIGVEILSEEEATEYAFRYTLQYDGDLHHMADYIEDIEGTEIMSLGQALELIKDLGDADVVSTQYDLGNFEGSHAIGHTRMATESDVDIRSAHPYWAYPFNDVAVVHNGQLTNYWNWRRGLEHRGHRFMSNCDSELIAVYLADKMNQNIGLEEAMHDSLDELDGVFTYVVATSDKLGMAKDFMAAKPMVLYESDDFVALASEEVAIRSIFPHEIDTFDPYEGEVRVWQL
;
A
#
# COMPACT_ATOMS: atom_id res chain seq x y z
N LYS A 1 2.25 -18.40 -18.57
CA LYS A 1 3.42 -19.29 -18.72
C LYS A 1 4.28 -19.09 -17.47
N ASP A 2 4.67 -20.18 -16.83
CA ASP A 2 5.56 -20.13 -15.67
C ASP A 2 6.90 -19.48 -16.04
N ARG A 3 7.28 -18.42 -15.31
CA ARG A 3 8.51 -17.63 -15.50
C ARG A 3 9.51 -17.79 -14.35
N ARG A 4 9.22 -18.63 -13.38
CA ARG A 4 10.07 -18.81 -12.19
C ARG A 4 11.53 -19.11 -12.54
N ALA A 5 11.77 -19.98 -13.50
CA ALA A 5 13.14 -20.31 -13.90
C ALA A 5 13.90 -19.11 -14.46
N ASP A 6 13.22 -18.25 -15.22
CA ASP A 6 13.80 -17.02 -15.78
C ASP A 6 14.06 -16.00 -14.64
N VAL A 7 13.12 -15.87 -13.69
CA VAL A 7 13.27 -15.01 -12.50
C VAL A 7 14.43 -15.47 -11.63
N ASN A 8 14.49 -16.77 -11.30
CA ASN A 8 15.55 -17.34 -10.48
C ASN A 8 16.94 -17.16 -11.13
N SER A 9 17.02 -17.31 -12.46
CA SER A 9 18.27 -17.07 -13.19
C SER A 9 18.72 -15.63 -13.05
N ARG A 10 17.82 -14.66 -13.27
CA ARG A 10 18.15 -13.22 -13.17
C ARG A 10 18.50 -12.78 -11.75
N LEU A 11 17.79 -13.30 -10.74
CA LEU A 11 18.13 -13.03 -9.34
C LEU A 11 19.55 -13.50 -9.02
N ASN A 12 19.91 -14.70 -9.43
CA ASN A 12 21.26 -15.25 -9.24
C ASN A 12 22.33 -14.45 -9.99
N GLU A 13 22.05 -13.99 -11.24
CA GLU A 13 22.98 -13.19 -12.04
C GLU A 13 23.40 -11.87 -11.37
N ILE A 14 22.51 -11.25 -10.61
CA ILE A 14 22.78 -10.02 -9.88
C ILE A 14 23.21 -10.25 -8.42
N GLY A 15 23.43 -11.52 -8.04
CA GLY A 15 23.96 -11.88 -6.72
C GLY A 15 22.92 -11.87 -5.60
N VAL A 16 21.64 -12.01 -5.92
CA VAL A 16 20.58 -12.21 -4.93
C VAL A 16 20.62 -13.65 -4.41
N GLU A 17 20.61 -13.83 -3.11
CA GLU A 17 20.44 -15.12 -2.46
C GLU A 17 18.94 -15.37 -2.23
N ILE A 18 18.42 -16.45 -2.82
CA ILE A 18 17.03 -16.87 -2.63
C ILE A 18 16.99 -17.77 -1.38
N LEU A 19 16.36 -17.28 -0.30
CA LEU A 19 16.23 -18.01 0.96
C LEU A 19 15.01 -18.94 0.94
N SER A 20 13.89 -18.50 0.37
CA SER A 20 12.71 -19.33 0.14
C SER A 20 11.94 -18.88 -1.11
N GLU A 21 11.23 -19.83 -1.69
CA GLU A 21 10.27 -19.61 -2.77
C GLU A 21 8.99 -20.38 -2.44
N GLU A 22 7.87 -19.67 -2.40
CA GLU A 22 6.56 -20.21 -2.06
C GLU A 22 5.58 -19.92 -3.19
N GLU A 23 4.79 -20.92 -3.57
CA GLU A 23 3.70 -20.76 -4.52
C GLU A 23 2.44 -20.31 -3.76
N ALA A 24 2.05 -19.03 -3.92
CA ALA A 24 0.83 -18.52 -3.32
C ALA A 24 -0.40 -18.91 -4.18
N THR A 25 -0.26 -18.80 -5.51
CA THR A 25 -1.25 -19.26 -6.49
C THR A 25 -0.53 -19.81 -7.73
N GLU A 26 -1.26 -20.35 -8.70
CA GLU A 26 -0.68 -20.84 -9.96
C GLU A 26 0.08 -19.76 -10.76
N TYR A 27 -0.10 -18.46 -10.43
CA TYR A 27 0.53 -17.32 -11.10
C TYR A 27 1.21 -16.33 -10.14
N ALA A 28 1.10 -16.52 -8.84
CA ALA A 28 1.70 -15.66 -7.83
C ALA A 28 2.67 -16.44 -6.93
N PHE A 29 3.88 -15.88 -6.78
CA PHE A 29 4.97 -16.49 -6.03
C PHE A 29 5.52 -15.50 -5.03
N ARG A 30 5.84 -15.98 -3.83
CA ARG A 30 6.48 -15.24 -2.76
C ARG A 30 7.93 -15.68 -2.65
N TYR A 31 8.83 -14.71 -2.66
CA TYR A 31 10.25 -14.93 -2.47
C TYR A 31 10.73 -14.26 -1.18
N THR A 32 11.49 -14.99 -0.37
CA THR A 32 12.31 -14.39 0.67
C THR A 32 13.75 -14.34 0.15
N LEU A 33 14.30 -13.12 0.11
CA LEU A 33 15.58 -12.85 -0.55
C LEU A 33 16.55 -12.20 0.44
N GLN A 34 17.86 -12.45 0.24
CA GLN A 34 18.91 -11.63 0.82
C GLN A 34 19.66 -10.91 -0.30
N TYR A 35 19.71 -9.58 -0.22
CA TYR A 35 20.32 -8.74 -1.23
C TYR A 35 20.79 -7.42 -0.65
N ASP A 36 22.04 -7.06 -0.92
CA ASP A 36 22.66 -5.81 -0.47
C ASP A 36 22.82 -4.78 -1.60
N GLY A 37 22.27 -5.06 -2.77
CA GLY A 37 22.35 -4.19 -3.95
C GLY A 37 21.19 -3.22 -4.10
N ASP A 38 21.11 -2.60 -5.26
CA ASP A 38 20.08 -1.64 -5.61
C ASP A 38 18.75 -2.36 -5.92
N LEU A 39 17.75 -2.15 -5.05
CA LEU A 39 16.40 -2.72 -5.21
C LEU A 39 15.69 -2.22 -6.47
N HIS A 40 15.96 -0.98 -6.89
CA HIS A 40 15.43 -0.41 -8.12
C HIS A 40 15.92 -1.19 -9.34
N HIS A 41 17.23 -1.41 -9.40
CA HIS A 41 17.84 -2.19 -10.47
C HIS A 41 17.33 -3.63 -10.48
N MET A 42 17.22 -4.25 -9.31
CA MET A 42 16.68 -5.61 -9.20
C MET A 42 15.25 -5.68 -9.71
N ALA A 43 14.39 -4.75 -9.29
CA ALA A 43 13.00 -4.71 -9.69
C ALA A 43 12.83 -4.54 -11.20
N ASP A 44 13.50 -3.56 -11.79
CA ASP A 44 13.48 -3.33 -13.23
C ASP A 44 14.00 -4.54 -14.01
N TYR A 45 15.10 -5.16 -13.52
CA TYR A 45 15.70 -6.32 -14.17
C TYR A 45 14.79 -7.55 -14.16
N ILE A 46 14.00 -7.74 -13.09
CA ILE A 46 13.01 -8.82 -13.03
C ILE A 46 11.80 -8.54 -13.91
N GLU A 47 11.30 -7.31 -13.90
CA GLU A 47 10.12 -6.94 -14.69
C GLU A 47 10.39 -6.83 -16.20
N ASP A 48 11.65 -6.77 -16.62
CA ASP A 48 12.05 -6.93 -18.04
C ASP A 48 11.74 -8.33 -18.59
N ILE A 49 11.43 -9.30 -17.73
CA ILE A 49 10.93 -10.61 -18.17
C ILE A 49 9.47 -10.46 -18.61
N GLU A 50 9.18 -10.66 -19.87
CA GLU A 50 7.82 -10.56 -20.40
C GLU A 50 6.83 -11.46 -19.64
N GLY A 51 5.79 -10.85 -19.06
CA GLY A 51 4.77 -11.53 -18.26
C GLY A 51 5.14 -11.73 -16.80
N THR A 52 6.13 -11.00 -16.30
CA THR A 52 6.46 -10.90 -14.87
C THR A 52 6.09 -9.52 -14.35
N GLU A 53 5.57 -9.48 -13.14
CA GLU A 53 5.20 -8.27 -12.44
C GLU A 53 5.52 -8.42 -10.96
N ILE A 54 6.12 -7.40 -10.35
CA ILE A 54 6.38 -7.35 -8.92
C ILE A 54 5.19 -6.70 -8.23
N MET A 55 4.47 -7.46 -7.41
CA MET A 55 3.31 -6.99 -6.65
C MET A 55 3.72 -6.19 -5.42
N SER A 56 4.80 -6.60 -4.75
CA SER A 56 5.43 -5.88 -3.66
C SER A 56 6.90 -6.27 -3.52
N LEU A 57 7.69 -5.34 -3.02
CA LEU A 57 9.10 -5.53 -2.68
C LEU A 57 9.41 -4.67 -1.46
N GLY A 58 9.68 -5.30 -0.33
CA GLY A 58 9.91 -4.63 0.94
C GLY A 58 10.61 -5.53 1.93
N GLN A 59 10.91 -4.99 3.10
CA GLN A 59 11.57 -5.73 4.19
C GLN A 59 10.56 -6.18 5.26
N ALA A 60 9.46 -5.45 5.43
CA ALA A 60 8.48 -5.67 6.48
C ALA A 60 7.03 -5.69 5.98
N LEU A 61 6.70 -4.95 4.94
CA LEU A 61 5.36 -4.96 4.35
C LEU A 61 5.25 -6.02 3.25
N GLU A 62 4.17 -6.78 3.31
CA GLU A 62 3.74 -7.65 2.23
C GLU A 62 2.39 -7.16 1.71
N LEU A 63 2.26 -7.06 0.39
CA LEU A 63 1.08 -6.57 -0.26
C LEU A 63 0.48 -7.66 -1.12
N ILE A 64 -0.79 -7.97 -0.86
CA ILE A 64 -1.58 -8.91 -1.63
C ILE A 64 -2.77 -8.17 -2.22
N LYS A 65 -2.97 -8.32 -3.52
CA LYS A 65 -4.14 -7.82 -4.22
C LYS A 65 -4.49 -8.73 -5.39
N ASP A 66 -5.78 -8.93 -5.58
CA ASP A 66 -6.31 -9.73 -6.68
C ASP A 66 -7.74 -9.31 -7.02
N LEU A 67 -8.27 -9.86 -8.10
CA LEU A 67 -9.64 -9.68 -8.52
C LEU A 67 -10.54 -10.68 -7.79
N GLY A 68 -11.60 -10.17 -7.17
CA GLY A 68 -12.57 -10.98 -6.42
C GLY A 68 -13.10 -10.24 -5.20
N ASP A 69 -13.95 -10.89 -4.46
CA ASP A 69 -14.36 -10.42 -3.14
C ASP A 69 -13.34 -10.80 -2.07
N ALA A 70 -13.51 -10.26 -0.86
CA ALA A 70 -12.57 -10.46 0.24
C ALA A 70 -12.42 -11.93 0.64
N ASP A 71 -13.50 -12.72 0.58
CA ASP A 71 -13.48 -14.16 0.95
C ASP A 71 -12.69 -14.97 -0.07
N VAL A 72 -12.86 -14.66 -1.37
CA VAL A 72 -12.12 -15.32 -2.45
C VAL A 72 -10.62 -15.05 -2.31
N VAL A 73 -10.23 -13.78 -2.20
CA VAL A 73 -8.81 -13.39 -2.06
C VAL A 73 -8.21 -13.94 -0.77
N SER A 74 -8.93 -13.86 0.35
CA SER A 74 -8.48 -14.41 1.64
C SER A 74 -8.22 -15.91 1.57
N THR A 75 -9.11 -16.66 0.92
CA THR A 75 -8.95 -18.11 0.77
C THR A 75 -7.81 -18.45 -0.18
N GLN A 76 -7.69 -17.73 -1.29
CA GLN A 76 -6.69 -17.98 -2.33
C GLN A 76 -5.26 -17.76 -1.85
N TYR A 77 -5.04 -16.75 -1.02
CA TYR A 77 -3.74 -16.38 -0.47
C TYR A 77 -3.54 -16.81 0.99
N ASP A 78 -4.47 -17.58 1.54
CA ASP A 78 -4.40 -18.07 2.93
C ASP A 78 -4.17 -16.96 3.96
N LEU A 79 -4.87 -15.84 3.80
CA LEU A 79 -4.69 -14.65 4.65
C LEU A 79 -4.98 -14.92 6.13
N GLY A 80 -5.74 -15.96 6.44
CA GLY A 80 -6.01 -16.38 7.82
C GLY A 80 -4.76 -16.81 8.60
N ASN A 81 -3.68 -17.13 7.92
CA ASN A 81 -2.38 -17.52 8.50
C ASN A 81 -1.34 -16.39 8.46
N PHE A 82 -1.71 -15.20 7.98
CA PHE A 82 -0.83 -14.03 8.03
C PHE A 82 -0.77 -13.48 9.46
N GLU A 83 0.45 -13.19 9.91
CA GLU A 83 0.71 -12.58 11.21
C GLU A 83 1.42 -11.24 11.02
N GLY A 84 0.97 -10.22 11.76
CA GLY A 84 1.54 -8.88 11.72
C GLY A 84 1.00 -8.01 12.84
N SER A 85 1.67 -6.93 13.14
CA SER A 85 1.21 -5.93 14.12
C SER A 85 0.02 -5.11 13.60
N HIS A 86 -0.07 -4.93 12.29
CA HIS A 86 -1.12 -4.14 11.64
C HIS A 86 -1.35 -4.57 10.20
N ALA A 87 -2.50 -4.19 9.67
CA ALA A 87 -2.88 -4.41 8.29
C ALA A 87 -3.76 -3.27 7.78
N ILE A 88 -3.65 -2.96 6.49
CA ILE A 88 -4.59 -2.11 5.78
C ILE A 88 -5.23 -2.89 4.64
N GLY A 89 -6.46 -2.58 4.31
CA GLY A 89 -7.18 -3.28 3.26
C GLY A 89 -8.21 -2.37 2.58
N HIS A 90 -8.57 -2.74 1.36
CA HIS A 90 -9.56 -2.01 0.59
C HIS A 90 -10.33 -2.95 -0.33
N THR A 91 -11.63 -2.85 -0.31
CA THR A 91 -12.52 -3.47 -1.29
C THR A 91 -13.08 -2.38 -2.20
N ARG A 92 -12.92 -2.54 -3.51
CA ARG A 92 -13.32 -1.51 -4.48
C ARG A 92 -14.09 -2.11 -5.65
N MET A 93 -15.16 -1.41 -6.03
CA MET A 93 -15.75 -1.57 -7.36
C MET A 93 -15.12 -0.52 -8.28
N ALA A 94 -14.49 -0.95 -9.37
CA ALA A 94 -13.91 -0.03 -10.35
C ALA A 94 -15.02 0.80 -11.02
N THR A 95 -14.86 2.11 -11.06
CA THR A 95 -15.83 3.03 -11.65
C THR A 95 -15.32 3.73 -12.92
N GLU A 96 -14.03 4.10 -12.95
CA GLU A 96 -13.43 4.91 -14.02
C GLU A 96 -12.07 4.38 -14.51
N SER A 97 -11.40 3.51 -13.75
CA SER A 97 -10.13 2.89 -14.13
C SER A 97 -10.32 1.46 -14.63
N ASP A 98 -9.35 0.98 -15.38
CA ASP A 98 -9.30 -0.41 -15.82
C ASP A 98 -9.44 -1.37 -14.62
N VAL A 99 -10.13 -2.49 -14.84
CA VAL A 99 -10.27 -3.55 -13.85
C VAL A 99 -9.06 -4.47 -14.02
N ASP A 100 -7.95 -4.07 -13.45
CA ASP A 100 -6.74 -4.86 -13.38
C ASP A 100 -6.14 -4.85 -11.96
N ILE A 101 -5.23 -5.78 -11.71
CA ILE A 101 -4.59 -5.92 -10.41
C ILE A 101 -3.69 -4.71 -10.11
N ARG A 102 -3.08 -4.08 -11.11
CA ARG A 102 -2.22 -2.89 -10.93
C ARG A 102 -3.01 -1.72 -10.38
N SER A 103 -4.24 -1.56 -10.88
CA SER A 103 -5.15 -0.49 -10.48
C SER A 103 -5.96 -0.79 -9.23
N ALA A 104 -5.65 -1.88 -8.51
CA ALA A 104 -6.28 -2.24 -7.24
C ALA A 104 -5.49 -1.70 -6.04
N HIS A 105 -6.21 -1.42 -4.94
CA HIS A 105 -5.60 -1.12 -3.64
C HIS A 105 -5.13 -2.41 -2.93
N PRO A 106 -4.18 -2.32 -1.97
CA PRO A 106 -3.40 -1.13 -1.61
C PRO A 106 -2.41 -0.73 -2.70
N TYR A 107 -1.96 0.54 -2.67
CA TYR A 107 -0.85 1.02 -3.47
C TYR A 107 0.39 1.16 -2.60
N TRP A 108 1.55 0.81 -3.14
CA TRP A 108 2.83 0.94 -2.47
C TRP A 108 3.78 1.86 -3.24
N ALA A 109 4.76 2.41 -2.55
CA ALA A 109 5.74 3.30 -3.17
C ALA A 109 6.86 2.48 -3.81
N TYR A 110 6.66 2.05 -5.04
CA TYR A 110 7.61 1.21 -5.78
C TYR A 110 8.90 1.96 -6.16
N PRO A 111 10.06 1.33 -6.01
CA PRO A 111 10.42 0.19 -5.17
C PRO A 111 11.10 0.62 -3.86
N PHE A 112 10.72 1.75 -3.29
CA PHE A 112 11.49 2.44 -2.26
C PHE A 112 11.31 1.87 -0.86
N ASN A 113 10.43 2.46 -0.09
CA ASN A 113 10.25 2.12 1.32
C ASN A 113 9.07 1.19 1.50
N ASP A 114 9.02 0.49 2.63
CA ASP A 114 7.82 -0.17 3.11
C ASP A 114 6.75 0.89 3.44
N VAL A 115 6.07 1.40 2.42
CA VAL A 115 4.97 2.37 2.49
C VAL A 115 3.85 1.90 1.59
N ALA A 116 2.69 1.62 2.17
CA ALA A 116 1.50 1.25 1.43
C ALA A 116 0.30 2.10 1.85
N VAL A 117 -0.58 2.41 0.90
CA VAL A 117 -1.72 3.31 1.11
C VAL A 117 -3.00 2.69 0.58
N VAL A 118 -4.07 2.87 1.34
CA VAL A 118 -5.45 2.74 0.85
C VAL A 118 -6.12 4.11 0.93
N HIS A 119 -6.91 4.44 -0.10
CA HIS A 119 -7.42 5.79 -0.29
C HIS A 119 -8.87 5.76 -0.79
N ASN A 120 -9.66 6.68 -0.30
CA ASN A 120 -10.98 6.99 -0.80
C ASN A 120 -11.03 8.47 -1.16
N GLY A 121 -11.25 8.78 -2.42
CA GLY A 121 -11.29 10.16 -2.90
C GLY A 121 -10.74 10.37 -4.30
N GLN A 122 -10.36 11.61 -4.57
CA GLN A 122 -9.74 12.01 -5.83
C GLN A 122 -8.81 13.20 -5.62
N LEU A 123 -7.65 13.18 -6.26
CA LEU A 123 -6.70 14.29 -6.30
C LEU A 123 -6.85 15.09 -7.59
N THR A 124 -7.03 16.42 -7.47
CA THR A 124 -7.21 17.30 -8.63
C THR A 124 -5.88 17.77 -9.24
N ASN A 125 -4.81 17.82 -8.43
CA ASN A 125 -3.48 18.22 -8.89
C ASN A 125 -2.54 17.04 -9.19
N TYR A 126 -3.08 15.84 -9.37
CA TYR A 126 -2.37 14.58 -9.62
C TYR A 126 -1.26 14.68 -10.66
N TRP A 127 -1.56 15.18 -11.87
CA TRP A 127 -0.59 15.22 -12.97
C TRP A 127 0.60 16.15 -12.71
N ASN A 128 0.40 17.20 -11.91
CA ASN A 128 1.47 18.11 -11.54
C ASN A 128 2.46 17.44 -10.59
N TRP A 129 1.92 16.79 -9.56
CA TRP A 129 2.73 16.05 -8.59
C TRP A 129 3.42 14.85 -9.23
N ARG A 130 2.71 14.06 -10.01
CA ARG A 130 3.28 12.91 -10.71
C ARG A 130 4.50 13.29 -11.53
N ARG A 131 4.41 14.29 -12.37
CA ARG A 131 5.56 14.77 -13.17
C ARG A 131 6.73 15.21 -12.30
N GLY A 132 6.46 15.91 -11.19
CA GLY A 132 7.48 16.32 -10.24
C GLY A 132 8.19 15.13 -9.59
N LEU A 133 7.45 14.11 -9.18
CA LEU A 133 7.99 12.88 -8.60
C LEU A 133 8.77 12.07 -9.63
N GLU A 134 8.27 11.92 -10.85
CA GLU A 134 9.00 11.26 -11.94
C GLU A 134 10.33 11.96 -12.26
N HIS A 135 10.38 13.30 -12.24
CA HIS A 135 11.62 14.06 -12.39
C HIS A 135 12.62 13.84 -11.24
N ARG A 136 12.15 13.47 -10.05
CA ARG A 136 13.00 13.07 -8.91
C ARG A 136 13.40 11.58 -8.95
N GLY A 137 13.01 10.85 -10.00
CA GLY A 137 13.39 9.45 -10.21
C GLY A 137 12.39 8.43 -9.66
N HIS A 138 11.21 8.86 -9.19
CA HIS A 138 10.17 7.93 -8.78
C HIS A 138 9.48 7.28 -9.98
N ARG A 139 9.07 6.03 -9.80
CA ARG A 139 8.34 5.26 -10.80
C ARG A 139 6.90 5.02 -10.34
N PHE A 140 5.98 5.02 -11.29
CA PHE A 140 4.58 4.71 -11.08
C PHE A 140 4.20 3.47 -11.90
N MET A 141 3.43 2.58 -11.28
CA MET A 141 2.95 1.34 -11.91
C MET A 141 1.56 1.50 -12.53
N SER A 142 0.79 2.47 -12.04
CA SER A 142 -0.57 2.75 -12.50
C SER A 142 -0.77 4.24 -12.85
N ASN A 143 -1.96 4.56 -13.32
CA ASN A 143 -2.41 5.95 -13.47
C ASN A 143 -3.39 6.36 -12.34
N CYS A 144 -3.41 5.62 -11.24
CA CYS A 144 -4.27 5.93 -10.12
C CYS A 144 -3.65 6.99 -9.21
N ASP A 145 -4.46 7.94 -8.79
CA ASP A 145 -4.06 9.01 -7.86
C ASP A 145 -3.71 8.49 -6.47
N SER A 146 -4.26 7.35 -6.08
CA SER A 146 -3.94 6.69 -4.80
C SER A 146 -2.47 6.26 -4.70
N GLU A 147 -1.89 5.81 -5.81
CA GLU A 147 -0.46 5.47 -5.87
C GLU A 147 0.41 6.71 -5.63
N LEU A 148 -0.04 7.87 -6.11
CA LEU A 148 0.69 9.12 -5.90
C LEU A 148 0.84 9.44 -4.42
N ILE A 149 -0.17 9.19 -3.58
CA ILE A 149 -0.08 9.41 -2.13
C ILE A 149 1.04 8.56 -1.54
N ALA A 150 1.13 7.26 -1.88
CA ALA A 150 2.17 6.38 -1.39
C ALA A 150 3.57 6.88 -1.81
N VAL A 151 3.74 7.22 -3.09
CA VAL A 151 5.02 7.72 -3.63
C VAL A 151 5.39 9.08 -3.04
N TYR A 152 4.41 9.97 -2.82
CA TYR A 152 4.62 11.27 -2.17
C TYR A 152 5.14 11.10 -0.74
N LEU A 153 4.50 10.25 0.06
CA LEU A 153 4.93 9.99 1.43
C LEU A 153 6.33 9.39 1.48
N ALA A 154 6.61 8.42 0.60
CA ALA A 154 7.94 7.82 0.50
C ALA A 154 9.02 8.85 0.08
N ASP A 155 8.70 9.75 -0.86
CA ASP A 155 9.62 10.84 -1.28
C ASP A 155 9.95 11.77 -0.10
N LYS A 156 8.96 12.16 0.68
CA LYS A 156 9.17 12.98 1.91
C LYS A 156 10.01 12.22 2.95
N MET A 157 9.71 10.95 3.18
CA MET A 157 10.47 10.13 4.14
C MET A 157 11.92 9.91 3.69
N ASN A 158 12.18 9.76 2.40
CA ASN A 158 13.54 9.71 1.83
C ASN A 158 14.33 11.02 2.03
N GLN A 159 13.64 12.13 2.22
CA GLN A 159 14.23 13.42 2.59
C GLN A 159 14.40 13.59 4.10
N ASN A 160 14.22 12.52 4.90
CA ASN A 160 14.27 12.47 6.35
C ASN A 160 13.14 13.27 7.04
N ILE A 161 12.02 13.48 6.37
CA ILE A 161 10.80 14.01 6.98
C ILE A 161 10.06 12.85 7.65
N GLY A 162 9.59 13.04 8.88
CA GLY A 162 8.83 12.03 9.60
C GLY A 162 7.47 11.74 8.93
N LEU A 163 6.93 10.52 9.12
CA LEU A 163 5.64 10.15 8.50
C LEU A 163 4.53 11.14 8.86
N GLU A 164 4.39 11.50 10.14
CA GLU A 164 3.34 12.42 10.61
C GLU A 164 3.45 13.80 9.96
N GLU A 165 4.67 14.35 9.87
CA GLU A 165 4.93 15.62 9.20
C GLU A 165 4.63 15.51 7.69
N ALA A 166 5.06 14.44 7.03
CA ALA A 166 4.76 14.20 5.63
C ALA A 166 3.25 14.08 5.35
N MET A 167 2.50 13.50 6.30
CA MET A 167 1.05 13.41 6.22
C MET A 167 0.38 14.79 6.40
N HIS A 168 0.86 15.62 7.31
CA HIS A 168 0.40 17.02 7.42
C HIS A 168 0.70 17.81 6.15
N ASP A 169 1.92 17.72 5.63
CA ASP A 169 2.29 18.33 4.35
C ASP A 169 1.36 17.89 3.22
N SER A 170 0.95 16.63 3.20
CA SER A 170 0.05 16.10 2.17
C SER A 170 -1.32 16.78 2.15
N LEU A 171 -1.83 17.22 3.31
CA LEU A 171 -3.11 17.94 3.39
C LEU A 171 -3.03 19.34 2.79
N ASP A 172 -1.87 19.98 2.84
CA ASP A 172 -1.63 21.31 2.30
C ASP A 172 -1.20 21.30 0.82
N GLU A 173 -0.47 20.27 0.40
CA GLU A 173 0.16 20.19 -0.91
C GLU A 173 -0.67 19.39 -1.94
N LEU A 174 -1.40 18.36 -1.50
CA LEU A 174 -2.27 17.58 -2.38
C LEU A 174 -3.67 18.19 -2.40
N ASP A 175 -4.12 18.59 -3.58
CA ASP A 175 -5.43 19.20 -3.76
C ASP A 175 -6.46 18.14 -4.16
N GLY A 176 -7.60 18.13 -3.47
CA GLY A 176 -8.63 17.14 -3.71
C GLY A 176 -9.61 16.96 -2.55
N VAL A 177 -10.38 15.88 -2.64
CA VAL A 177 -11.26 15.41 -1.58
C VAL A 177 -10.91 13.97 -1.28
N PHE A 178 -10.27 13.73 -0.14
CA PHE A 178 -9.68 12.43 0.14
C PHE A 178 -9.60 12.07 1.63
N THR A 179 -9.61 10.79 1.88
CA THR A 179 -9.22 10.19 3.15
C THR A 179 -8.32 8.99 2.83
N TYR A 180 -7.21 8.85 3.50
CA TYR A 180 -6.33 7.70 3.30
C TYR A 180 -5.82 7.11 4.61
N VAL A 181 -5.46 5.84 4.54
CA VAL A 181 -4.71 5.13 5.59
C VAL A 181 -3.40 4.66 5.00
N VAL A 182 -2.34 4.85 5.73
CA VAL A 182 -0.98 4.43 5.37
C VAL A 182 -0.43 3.43 6.37
N ALA A 183 0.24 2.40 5.87
CA ALA A 183 1.03 1.48 6.67
C ALA A 183 2.50 1.62 6.29
N THR A 184 3.37 1.62 7.29
CA THR A 184 4.82 1.45 7.16
C THR A 184 5.26 0.22 7.94
N SER A 185 6.57 -0.06 7.98
CA SER A 185 7.09 -1.21 8.74
C SER A 185 6.73 -1.22 10.23
N ASP A 186 6.50 -0.03 10.80
CA ASP A 186 6.35 0.17 12.25
C ASP A 186 5.26 1.17 12.64
N LYS A 187 4.50 1.69 11.65
CA LYS A 187 3.47 2.70 11.90
C LYS A 187 2.22 2.47 11.07
N LEU A 188 1.10 2.82 11.67
CA LEU A 188 -0.18 3.02 11.00
C LEU A 188 -0.52 4.51 11.05
N GLY A 189 -0.94 5.09 9.94
CA GLY A 189 -1.36 6.48 9.90
C GLY A 189 -2.69 6.66 9.17
N MET A 190 -3.45 7.68 9.54
CA MET A 190 -4.62 8.12 8.80
C MET A 190 -4.59 9.64 8.58
N ALA A 191 -5.10 10.09 7.45
CA ALA A 191 -5.33 11.51 7.18
C ALA A 191 -6.69 11.73 6.51
N LYS A 192 -7.34 12.80 6.89
CA LYS A 192 -8.62 13.24 6.35
C LYS A 192 -8.48 14.68 5.86
N ASP A 193 -8.88 14.95 4.63
CA ASP A 193 -8.78 16.28 4.03
C ASP A 193 -9.63 17.33 4.76
N PHE A 194 -9.42 18.61 4.45
CA PHE A 194 -10.14 19.72 5.08
C PHE A 194 -11.63 19.80 4.72
N MET A 195 -12.08 19.15 3.65
CA MET A 195 -13.50 19.07 3.33
C MET A 195 -14.21 17.94 4.07
N ALA A 196 -13.46 16.94 4.54
CA ALA A 196 -13.92 15.79 5.31
C ALA A 196 -15.13 15.04 4.70
N ALA A 197 -15.27 15.13 3.39
CA ALA A 197 -16.43 14.55 2.70
C ALA A 197 -16.35 13.01 2.50
N LYS A 198 -15.16 12.43 2.66
CA LYS A 198 -14.99 10.98 2.58
C LYS A 198 -15.11 10.38 3.97
N PRO A 199 -15.92 9.30 4.13
CA PRO A 199 -16.16 8.73 5.45
C PRO A 199 -14.91 8.07 6.03
N MET A 200 -14.75 8.17 7.33
CA MET A 200 -13.79 7.43 8.14
C MET A 200 -14.34 7.35 9.55
N VAL A 201 -14.36 6.17 10.11
CA VAL A 201 -14.72 5.91 11.51
C VAL A 201 -13.51 5.29 12.19
N LEU A 202 -13.27 5.72 13.41
CA LEU A 202 -12.15 5.28 14.23
C LEU A 202 -12.66 4.69 15.55
N TYR A 203 -12.06 3.59 15.94
CA TYR A 203 -12.07 3.05 17.29
C TYR A 203 -10.65 3.00 17.81
N GLU A 204 -10.42 3.47 19.02
CA GLU A 204 -9.11 3.50 19.66
C GLU A 204 -9.24 3.08 21.13
N SER A 205 -8.37 2.18 21.55
CA SER A 205 -8.19 1.76 22.93
C SER A 205 -6.70 1.69 23.26
N ASP A 206 -6.36 1.37 24.48
CA ASP A 206 -4.96 1.26 24.92
C ASP A 206 -4.16 0.21 24.12
N ASP A 207 -4.83 -0.83 23.62
CA ASP A 207 -4.19 -2.00 22.99
C ASP A 207 -4.55 -2.16 21.50
N PHE A 208 -5.49 -1.37 20.97
CA PHE A 208 -6.03 -1.62 19.64
C PHE A 208 -6.57 -0.38 18.95
N VAL A 209 -6.25 -0.25 17.67
CA VAL A 209 -6.80 0.78 16.78
C VAL A 209 -7.48 0.10 15.60
N ALA A 210 -8.69 0.53 15.27
CA ALA A 210 -9.41 0.10 14.08
C ALA A 210 -9.97 1.31 13.32
N LEU A 211 -9.80 1.28 12.01
CA LEU A 211 -10.30 2.33 11.10
C LEU A 211 -11.12 1.66 9.99
N ALA A 212 -12.21 2.27 9.61
CA ALA A 212 -12.99 1.83 8.45
C ALA A 212 -13.78 3.00 7.83
N SER A 213 -14.20 2.85 6.58
CA SER A 213 -15.14 3.79 5.96
C SER A 213 -16.54 3.69 6.57
N GLU A 214 -16.88 2.56 7.17
CA GLU A 214 -18.19 2.32 7.78
C GLU A 214 -18.04 1.65 9.15
N GLU A 215 -18.79 2.14 10.13
CA GLU A 215 -18.74 1.65 11.51
C GLU A 215 -19.09 0.15 11.62
N VAL A 216 -19.97 -0.36 10.74
CA VAL A 216 -20.36 -1.76 10.75
C VAL A 216 -19.16 -2.70 10.54
N ALA A 217 -18.15 -2.29 9.79
CA ALA A 217 -16.93 -3.07 9.58
C ALA A 217 -16.15 -3.22 10.91
N ILE A 218 -16.01 -2.14 11.67
CA ILE A 218 -15.35 -2.17 12.98
C ILE A 218 -16.17 -3.03 13.95
N ARG A 219 -17.47 -2.80 14.03
CA ARG A 219 -18.37 -3.56 14.93
C ARG A 219 -18.40 -5.06 14.62
N SER A 220 -18.11 -5.46 13.39
CA SER A 220 -18.13 -6.88 13.02
C SER A 220 -17.02 -7.72 13.69
N ILE A 221 -15.95 -7.08 14.12
CA ILE A 221 -14.81 -7.75 14.77
C ILE A 221 -14.84 -7.69 16.29
N PHE A 222 -15.76 -6.91 16.88
CA PHE A 222 -15.90 -6.80 18.33
C PHE A 222 -17.19 -7.47 18.82
N PRO A 223 -17.12 -8.37 19.82
CA PRO A 223 -18.30 -9.07 20.38
C PRO A 223 -19.10 -8.21 21.36
N HIS A 224 -18.71 -6.98 21.63
CA HIS A 224 -19.30 -6.06 22.61
C HIS A 224 -19.50 -4.67 22.01
N GLU A 225 -20.24 -3.82 22.69
CA GLU A 225 -20.38 -2.42 22.29
C GLU A 225 -19.05 -1.69 22.44
N ILE A 226 -18.76 -0.85 21.47
CA ILE A 226 -17.57 0.00 21.39
C ILE A 226 -17.99 1.44 21.09
N ASP A 227 -17.22 2.39 21.58
CA ASP A 227 -17.39 3.80 21.28
C ASP A 227 -16.51 4.16 20.09
N THR A 228 -17.13 4.50 18.98
CA THR A 228 -16.47 4.95 17.76
C THR A 228 -16.66 6.45 17.58
N PHE A 229 -15.76 7.09 16.84
CA PHE A 229 -15.88 8.50 16.49
C PHE A 229 -15.40 8.76 15.07
N ASP A 230 -15.88 9.85 14.48
CA ASP A 230 -15.45 10.34 13.17
C ASP A 230 -14.29 11.32 13.35
N PRO A 231 -13.14 11.08 12.69
CA PRO A 231 -12.05 12.07 12.65
C PRO A 231 -12.51 13.40 12.07
N TYR A 232 -11.96 14.49 12.59
CA TYR A 232 -12.28 15.84 12.16
C TYR A 232 -11.68 16.19 10.79
N GLU A 233 -12.11 17.30 10.23
CA GLU A 233 -11.50 17.90 9.05
C GLU A 233 -10.03 18.27 9.31
N GLY A 234 -9.15 17.91 8.38
CA GLY A 234 -7.71 18.15 8.49
C GLY A 234 -7.00 17.31 9.56
N GLU A 235 -7.65 16.25 10.05
CA GLU A 235 -7.05 15.42 11.09
C GLU A 235 -6.03 14.44 10.51
N VAL A 236 -4.87 14.39 11.16
CA VAL A 236 -3.82 13.39 10.95
C VAL A 236 -3.59 12.66 12.26
N ARG A 237 -3.50 11.34 12.21
CA ARG A 237 -3.08 10.48 13.33
C ARG A 237 -2.05 9.48 12.87
N VAL A 238 -1.07 9.23 13.73
CA VAL A 238 -0.04 8.21 13.51
C VAL A 238 0.13 7.41 14.79
N TRP A 239 0.06 6.10 14.67
CA TRP A 239 0.30 5.16 15.75
C TRP A 239 1.62 4.43 15.50
N GLN A 240 2.46 4.38 16.53
CA GLN A 240 3.67 3.57 16.56
C GLN A 240 3.30 2.17 17.04
N LEU A 241 3.74 1.12 16.34
CA LEU A 241 3.34 -0.28 16.56
C LEU A 241 4.52 -1.14 17.00
#